data_5a9e0d1577bce5aa117dd5fc82ae82cb
#
_entry.id   5a9e0d1577bce5aa117dd5fc82ae82cb
#
_cell.length_a   1.000
_cell.length_b   1.000
_cell.length_c   1.000
_cell.angle_alpha   90.00
_cell.angle_beta   90.00
_cell.angle_gamma   90.00
#
_symmetry.space_group_name_H-M   'P 1'
#
loop_
_entity.id
_entity.type
_entity.pdbx_description
1 polymer ?
#
loop_
_entity_poly.entity_id
_entity_poly.type
_entity_poly.pdbx_seq_one_letter_code
_entity_poly.pdbx_strand_id
1 'polypeptide(L)'
;GGAVTRVASGTYDMGFADLAALMEFHANNPDAPNKPVAVMMVYNNTPASVMALKKSGIKTPADLSGKKLGAPVFDAGRRAFPIFAKANNVTGVQWTAMDPPLRETMLARGDVDAITGFTFTSLLNLEARGVKAEDVTVLQYPDYGVKLYGNAIIASPKMIKENPAAIKAFLKAFTKGMKDVIGKPADAIETVKARDGIINVALETRRLQLAIDTVINSADARAEGFGQVKGPRLSLMASQVSDAFNTKTRVNADAVWNGSFLPSAAELNVLTAPVTPPAPKAKK
;
A
#
# COMPACT_ATOMS: atom_id res chain seq x y z
N GLY A 1 -11.18 0.71 -2.97
CA GLY A 1 -11.40 1.35 -4.15
C GLY A 1 -12.09 2.56 -4.47
N GLY A 2 -12.67 3.30 -4.67
CA GLY A 2 -13.41 4.41 -5.24
C GLY A 2 -12.75 5.80 -5.18
N ALA A 3 -11.58 5.95 -4.56
CA ALA A 3 -10.97 7.27 -4.40
C ALA A 3 -10.61 7.91 -5.76
N VAL A 4 -9.99 7.17 -6.65
CA VAL A 4 -9.64 7.66 -8.01
C VAL A 4 -10.89 8.10 -8.76
N THR A 5 -11.92 7.25 -8.79
CA THR A 5 -13.18 7.53 -9.48
C THR A 5 -13.90 8.76 -8.90
N ARG A 6 -13.90 8.92 -7.57
CA ARG A 6 -14.57 10.05 -6.89
C ARG A 6 -13.83 11.37 -7.12
N VAL A 7 -12.50 11.35 -7.21
CA VAL A 7 -11.74 12.55 -7.60
C VAL A 7 -11.93 12.85 -9.08
N ALA A 8 -11.92 11.83 -9.95
CA ALA A 8 -12.17 11.99 -11.37
C ALA A 8 -13.58 12.53 -11.69
N SER A 9 -14.59 12.13 -10.91
CA SER A 9 -15.97 12.63 -11.05
C SER A 9 -16.19 14.04 -10.51
N GLY A 10 -15.20 14.61 -9.80
CA GLY A 10 -15.33 15.93 -9.15
C GLY A 10 -16.07 15.90 -7.82
N THR A 11 -16.40 14.71 -7.27
CA THR A 11 -17.00 14.59 -5.94
C THR A 11 -16.05 15.10 -4.86
N TYR A 12 -14.75 14.87 -5.02
CA TYR A 12 -13.70 15.39 -4.16
C TYR A 12 -12.57 16.00 -5.00
N ASP A 13 -11.93 17.02 -4.47
CA ASP A 13 -10.79 17.70 -5.11
C ASP A 13 -9.49 16.90 -4.99
N MET A 14 -9.33 16.18 -3.88
CA MET A 14 -8.16 15.37 -3.55
C MET A 14 -8.58 14.04 -2.94
N GLY A 15 -7.68 13.07 -2.94
CA GLY A 15 -7.92 11.74 -2.37
C GLY A 15 -6.63 11.02 -1.99
N PHE A 16 -6.78 9.88 -1.34
CA PHE A 16 -5.71 8.96 -1.01
C PHE A 16 -5.97 7.64 -1.72
N ALA A 17 -5.12 7.26 -2.66
CA ALA A 17 -5.35 6.14 -3.56
C ALA A 17 -4.08 5.36 -3.88
N ASP A 18 -4.24 4.07 -4.15
CA ASP A 18 -3.18 3.21 -4.68
C ASP A 18 -2.74 3.69 -6.08
N LEU A 19 -1.43 3.78 -6.30
CA LEU A 19 -0.87 4.31 -7.55
C LEU A 19 -1.14 3.38 -8.74
N ALA A 20 -1.17 2.06 -8.53
CA ALA A 20 -1.51 1.12 -9.60
C ALA A 20 -2.97 1.29 -10.05
N ALA A 21 -3.88 1.55 -9.11
CA ALA A 21 -5.28 1.85 -9.44
C ALA A 21 -5.42 3.18 -10.22
N LEU A 22 -4.61 4.19 -9.89
CA LEU A 22 -4.56 5.44 -10.66
C LEU A 22 -4.02 5.20 -12.08
N MET A 23 -2.94 4.46 -12.21
CA MET A 23 -2.35 4.10 -13.51
C MET A 23 -3.35 3.35 -14.39
N GLU A 24 -4.04 2.38 -13.82
CA GLU A 24 -5.09 1.64 -14.51
C GLU A 24 -6.23 2.54 -14.97
N PHE A 25 -6.68 3.45 -14.11
CA PHE A 25 -7.72 4.40 -14.48
C PHE A 25 -7.32 5.24 -15.69
N HIS A 26 -6.08 5.75 -15.71
CA HIS A 26 -5.54 6.51 -16.84
C HIS A 26 -5.55 5.68 -18.13
N ALA A 27 -5.05 4.46 -18.08
CA ALA A 27 -4.90 3.60 -19.23
C ALA A 27 -6.23 3.07 -19.79
N ASN A 28 -7.23 2.89 -18.92
CA ASN A 28 -8.56 2.42 -19.29
C ASN A 28 -9.52 3.54 -19.72
N ASN A 29 -9.16 4.80 -19.41
CA ASN A 29 -9.94 5.98 -19.75
C ASN A 29 -9.06 7.03 -20.45
N PRO A 30 -8.45 6.71 -21.61
CA PRO A 30 -7.47 7.60 -22.27
C PRO A 30 -8.03 8.96 -22.58
N ASP A 31 -9.30 9.04 -22.99
CA ASP A 31 -9.99 10.25 -23.41
C ASP A 31 -10.68 11.02 -22.27
N ALA A 32 -10.63 10.51 -21.03
CA ALA A 32 -11.25 11.20 -19.91
C ALA A 32 -10.54 12.53 -19.62
N PRO A 33 -11.28 13.67 -19.53
CA PRO A 33 -10.67 14.98 -19.36
C PRO A 33 -10.15 15.24 -17.93
N ASN A 34 -10.68 14.53 -16.95
CA ASN A 34 -10.48 14.79 -15.52
C ASN A 34 -9.70 13.68 -14.82
N LYS A 35 -8.65 13.14 -15.45
CA LYS A 35 -7.81 12.11 -14.82
C LYS A 35 -7.03 12.69 -13.65
N PRO A 36 -7.23 12.18 -12.41
CA PRO A 36 -6.45 12.64 -11.26
C PRO A 36 -4.96 12.39 -11.43
N VAL A 37 -4.14 13.17 -10.73
CA VAL A 37 -2.68 13.05 -10.75
C VAL A 37 -2.17 12.87 -9.34
N ALA A 38 -1.22 11.96 -9.14
CA ALA A 38 -0.54 11.79 -7.87
C ALA A 38 0.45 12.95 -7.63
N VAL A 39 0.39 13.54 -6.44
CA VAL A 39 1.17 14.74 -6.08
C VAL A 39 2.11 14.52 -4.90
N MET A 40 1.93 13.43 -4.14
CA MET A 40 2.83 13.00 -3.07
C MET A 40 2.72 11.50 -2.84
N MET A 41 3.83 10.79 -2.85
CA MET A 41 3.88 9.37 -2.49
C MET A 41 3.93 9.22 -0.97
N VAL A 42 3.02 8.43 -0.40
CA VAL A 42 2.98 8.19 1.05
C VAL A 42 3.46 6.78 1.38
N TYR A 43 2.96 5.77 0.68
CA TYR A 43 3.45 4.40 0.79
C TYR A 43 4.49 4.14 -0.29
N ASN A 44 5.76 4.30 0.06
CA ASN A 44 6.85 4.10 -0.89
C ASN A 44 6.89 2.66 -1.43
N ASN A 45 6.48 1.68 -0.62
CA ASN A 45 6.28 0.30 -1.05
C ASN A 45 4.80 -0.06 -1.05
N THR A 46 4.40 -0.95 -1.96
CA THR A 46 3.09 -1.59 -1.87
C THR A 46 2.96 -2.36 -0.56
N PRO A 47 1.86 -2.20 0.18
CA PRO A 47 1.59 -3.02 1.38
C PRO A 47 1.07 -4.42 1.04
N ALA A 48 0.97 -4.76 -0.25
CA ALA A 48 0.48 -6.07 -0.68
C ALA A 48 1.38 -7.21 -0.21
N SER A 49 0.74 -8.27 0.24
CA SER A 49 1.40 -9.50 0.67
C SER A 49 0.52 -10.71 0.37
N VAL A 50 1.16 -11.88 0.33
CA VAL A 50 0.46 -13.16 0.47
C VAL A 50 0.64 -13.61 1.93
N MET A 51 -0.44 -14.05 2.55
CA MET A 51 -0.41 -14.58 3.91
C MET A 51 -0.97 -16.00 3.93
N ALA A 52 -0.29 -16.88 4.66
CA ALA A 52 -0.69 -18.27 4.87
C ALA A 52 -0.48 -18.67 6.32
N LEU A 53 -1.22 -19.66 6.81
CA LEU A 53 -0.94 -20.22 8.13
C LEU A 53 0.34 -21.08 8.05
N LYS A 54 1.24 -20.95 9.02
CA LYS A 54 2.49 -21.75 9.05
C LYS A 54 2.23 -23.26 8.99
N LYS A 55 1.13 -23.72 9.56
CA LYS A 55 0.72 -25.14 9.51
C LYS A 55 0.43 -25.65 8.09
N SER A 56 0.20 -24.76 7.11
CA SER A 56 0.02 -25.15 5.71
C SER A 56 1.32 -25.58 5.02
N GLY A 57 2.47 -25.29 5.63
CA GLY A 57 3.80 -25.55 5.05
C GLY A 57 4.26 -24.54 4.02
N ILE A 58 3.46 -23.52 3.69
CA ILE A 58 3.84 -22.44 2.78
C ILE A 58 4.84 -21.53 3.50
N LYS A 59 6.08 -21.45 2.98
CA LYS A 59 7.19 -20.68 3.54
C LYS A 59 7.78 -19.70 2.54
N THR A 60 7.71 -20.01 1.27
CA THR A 60 8.30 -19.24 0.17
C THR A 60 7.27 -19.02 -0.93
N PRO A 61 7.48 -18.08 -1.86
CA PRO A 61 6.61 -17.91 -3.02
C PRO A 61 6.43 -19.18 -3.85
N ALA A 62 7.47 -20.01 -4.00
CA ALA A 62 7.39 -21.24 -4.79
C ALA A 62 6.34 -22.23 -4.25
N ASP A 63 6.12 -22.23 -2.94
CA ASP A 63 5.14 -23.11 -2.28
C ASP A 63 3.69 -22.75 -2.62
N LEU A 64 3.46 -21.59 -3.25
CA LEU A 64 2.13 -21.15 -3.69
C LEU A 64 1.67 -21.81 -4.98
N SER A 65 2.57 -22.44 -5.74
CA SER A 65 2.20 -23.08 -7.01
C SER A 65 1.15 -24.16 -6.79
N GLY A 66 0.07 -24.09 -7.57
CA GLY A 66 -1.07 -25.01 -7.48
C GLY A 66 -1.99 -24.79 -6.27
N LYS A 67 -1.71 -23.83 -5.41
CA LYS A 67 -2.50 -23.55 -4.19
C LYS A 67 -3.76 -22.75 -4.47
N LYS A 68 -4.73 -22.87 -3.54
CA LYS A 68 -5.97 -22.09 -3.54
C LYS A 68 -5.77 -20.79 -2.78
N LEU A 69 -5.80 -19.66 -3.49
CA LEU A 69 -5.69 -18.32 -2.93
C LEU A 69 -7.05 -17.62 -2.88
N GLY A 70 -7.29 -16.93 -1.77
CA GLY A 70 -8.52 -16.19 -1.54
C GLY A 70 -8.30 -14.68 -1.51
N ALA A 71 -9.12 -13.93 -2.23
CA ALA A 71 -9.20 -12.47 -2.11
C ALA A 71 -10.43 -11.93 -2.86
N PRO A 72 -10.92 -10.71 -2.48
CA PRO A 72 -11.85 -9.97 -3.31
C PRO A 72 -11.29 -9.75 -4.72
N VAL A 73 -12.15 -9.71 -5.73
CA VAL A 73 -11.71 -9.55 -7.14
C VAL A 73 -11.01 -8.21 -7.39
N PHE A 74 -11.35 -7.19 -6.59
CA PHE A 74 -10.77 -5.84 -6.66
C PHE A 74 -9.60 -5.62 -5.69
N ASP A 75 -9.15 -6.67 -4.96
CA ASP A 75 -8.03 -6.56 -4.03
C ASP A 75 -6.74 -6.20 -4.78
N ALA A 76 -6.02 -5.19 -4.29
CA ALA A 76 -4.82 -4.69 -4.94
C ALA A 76 -3.71 -5.76 -5.01
N GLY A 77 -3.57 -6.58 -3.97
CA GLY A 77 -2.61 -7.69 -3.96
C GLY A 77 -2.97 -8.76 -4.98
N ARG A 78 -4.25 -9.14 -5.08
CA ARG A 78 -4.72 -10.09 -6.10
C ARG A 78 -4.48 -9.57 -7.51
N ARG A 79 -4.76 -8.29 -7.76
CA ARG A 79 -4.58 -7.68 -9.08
C ARG A 79 -3.11 -7.58 -9.48
N ALA A 80 -2.23 -7.26 -8.54
CA ALA A 80 -0.79 -7.22 -8.74
C ALA A 80 -0.12 -8.60 -8.67
N PHE A 81 -0.85 -9.65 -8.28
CA PHE A 81 -0.30 -11.01 -8.14
C PHE A 81 0.39 -11.55 -9.39
N PRO A 82 -0.07 -11.28 -10.64
CA PRO A 82 0.66 -11.71 -11.83
C PRO A 82 2.10 -11.20 -11.88
N ILE A 83 2.38 -9.99 -11.37
CA ILE A 83 3.73 -9.44 -11.26
C ILE A 83 4.54 -10.26 -10.25
N PHE A 84 3.98 -10.53 -9.07
CA PHE A 84 4.60 -11.34 -8.03
C PHE A 84 4.86 -12.78 -8.51
N ALA A 85 3.86 -13.39 -9.15
CA ALA A 85 3.96 -14.74 -9.67
C ALA A 85 5.07 -14.88 -10.73
N LYS A 86 5.15 -13.92 -11.66
CA LYS A 86 6.20 -13.88 -12.69
C LYS A 86 7.59 -13.74 -12.08
N ALA A 87 7.75 -12.83 -11.12
CA ALA A 87 9.05 -12.59 -10.47
C ALA A 87 9.55 -13.81 -9.66
N ASN A 88 8.64 -14.68 -9.21
CA ASN A 88 8.95 -15.79 -8.32
C ASN A 88 8.63 -17.17 -8.92
N ASN A 89 8.34 -17.25 -10.21
CA ASN A 89 8.00 -18.50 -10.93
C ASN A 89 6.85 -19.30 -10.32
N VAL A 90 5.84 -18.59 -9.79
CA VAL A 90 4.62 -19.20 -9.24
C VAL A 90 3.64 -19.48 -10.35
N THR A 91 3.11 -20.69 -10.41
CA THR A 91 2.16 -21.13 -11.46
C THR A 91 0.98 -21.90 -10.89
N GLY A 92 -0.11 -21.97 -11.65
CA GLY A 92 -1.24 -22.86 -11.35
C GLY A 92 -2.07 -22.45 -10.12
N VAL A 93 -1.98 -21.22 -9.64
CA VAL A 93 -2.78 -20.70 -8.53
C VAL A 93 -4.27 -20.72 -8.90
N GLN A 94 -5.08 -21.21 -7.97
CA GLN A 94 -6.55 -21.24 -8.10
C GLN A 94 -7.16 -20.14 -7.22
N TRP A 95 -7.92 -19.22 -7.82
CA TRP A 95 -8.52 -18.12 -7.09
C TRP A 95 -9.93 -18.42 -6.59
N THR A 96 -10.15 -18.12 -5.31
CA THR A 96 -11.48 -18.05 -4.70
C THR A 96 -11.82 -16.58 -4.45
N ALA A 97 -12.92 -16.11 -5.08
CA ALA A 97 -13.44 -14.78 -4.83
C ALA A 97 -14.30 -14.76 -3.57
N MET A 98 -14.18 -13.69 -2.79
CA MET A 98 -14.98 -13.48 -1.56
C MET A 98 -15.11 -12.00 -1.26
N ASP A 99 -16.04 -11.66 -0.38
CA ASP A 99 -16.16 -10.32 0.17
C ASP A 99 -15.06 -10.04 1.21
N PRO A 100 -14.60 -8.79 1.35
CA PRO A 100 -13.51 -8.43 2.25
C PRO A 100 -13.65 -8.95 3.69
N PRO A 101 -14.84 -8.92 4.35
CA PRO A 101 -14.98 -9.42 5.71
C PRO A 101 -14.73 -10.93 5.87
N LEU A 102 -14.84 -11.70 4.78
CA LEU A 102 -14.69 -13.16 4.80
C LEU A 102 -13.24 -13.63 4.61
N ARG A 103 -12.37 -12.79 4.07
CA ARG A 103 -11.02 -13.16 3.65
C ARG A 103 -10.21 -13.82 4.76
N GLU A 104 -10.03 -13.15 5.87
CA GLU A 104 -9.24 -13.66 6.99
C GLU A 104 -9.93 -14.83 7.69
N THR A 105 -11.24 -14.84 7.72
CA THR A 105 -12.03 -15.95 8.28
C THR A 105 -11.83 -17.24 7.48
N MET A 106 -11.86 -17.15 6.14
CA MET A 106 -11.66 -18.31 5.27
C MET A 106 -10.24 -18.88 5.37
N LEU A 107 -9.22 -18.00 5.55
CA LEU A 107 -7.86 -18.46 5.82
C LEU A 107 -7.78 -19.17 7.20
N ALA A 108 -8.32 -18.55 8.24
CA ALA A 108 -8.29 -19.11 9.59
C ALA A 108 -8.96 -20.51 9.67
N ARG A 109 -10.02 -20.71 8.90
CA ARG A 109 -10.75 -21.98 8.81
C ARG A 109 -10.06 -23.02 7.90
N GLY A 110 -9.15 -22.59 7.02
CA GLY A 110 -8.51 -23.45 6.04
C GLY A 110 -9.34 -23.68 4.77
N ASP A 111 -10.33 -22.83 4.50
CA ASP A 111 -11.14 -22.88 3.27
C ASP A 111 -10.31 -22.47 2.04
N VAL A 112 -9.23 -21.70 2.26
CA VAL A 112 -8.18 -21.36 1.28
C VAL A 112 -6.80 -21.59 1.90
N ASP A 113 -5.79 -21.86 1.07
CA ASP A 113 -4.41 -22.12 1.53
C ASP A 113 -3.68 -20.83 1.89
N ALA A 114 -3.98 -19.74 1.17
CA ALA A 114 -3.41 -18.42 1.40
C ALA A 114 -4.39 -17.33 0.96
N ILE A 115 -4.11 -16.10 1.37
CA ILE A 115 -4.87 -14.90 0.98
C ILE A 115 -3.91 -13.82 0.47
N THR A 116 -4.40 -12.90 -0.37
CA THR A 116 -3.73 -11.63 -0.59
C THR A 116 -4.41 -10.54 0.22
N GLY A 117 -3.64 -9.53 0.60
CA GLY A 117 -4.12 -8.37 1.33
C GLY A 117 -2.99 -7.45 1.73
N PHE A 118 -3.33 -6.34 2.39
CA PHE A 118 -2.34 -5.46 2.99
C PHE A 118 -1.87 -6.04 4.31
N THR A 119 -0.55 -6.14 4.50
CA THR A 119 0.07 -6.75 5.68
C THR A 119 -0.51 -6.20 6.98
N PHE A 120 -0.53 -4.87 7.16
CA PHE A 120 -1.02 -4.21 8.37
C PHE A 120 -2.55 -4.31 8.54
N THR A 121 -3.29 -4.72 7.53
CA THR A 121 -4.74 -4.97 7.64
C THR A 121 -5.01 -6.43 7.97
N SER A 122 -4.59 -7.33 7.10
CA SER A 122 -4.97 -8.75 7.20
C SER A 122 -4.28 -9.47 8.35
N LEU A 123 -3.02 -9.15 8.66
CA LEU A 123 -2.32 -9.76 9.79
C LEU A 123 -3.05 -9.45 11.12
N LEU A 124 -3.43 -8.18 11.33
CA LEU A 124 -4.11 -7.80 12.56
C LEU A 124 -5.58 -8.24 12.59
N ASN A 125 -6.21 -8.35 11.43
CA ASN A 125 -7.55 -8.95 11.35
C ASN A 125 -7.52 -10.46 11.65
N LEU A 126 -6.46 -11.17 11.31
CA LEU A 126 -6.23 -12.57 11.71
C LEU A 126 -6.04 -12.67 13.22
N GLU A 127 -5.26 -11.78 13.83
CA GLU A 127 -5.09 -11.74 15.29
C GLU A 127 -6.42 -11.51 16.02
N ALA A 128 -7.26 -10.59 15.52
CA ALA A 128 -8.59 -10.36 16.06
C ALA A 128 -9.51 -11.61 15.98
N ARG A 129 -9.17 -12.58 15.13
CA ARG A 129 -9.84 -13.88 14.99
C ARG A 129 -9.13 -15.01 15.75
N GLY A 130 -8.18 -14.67 16.62
CA GLY A 130 -7.46 -15.64 17.45
C GLY A 130 -6.28 -16.33 16.75
N VAL A 131 -5.89 -15.91 15.56
CA VAL A 131 -4.68 -16.40 14.88
C VAL A 131 -3.50 -15.55 15.31
N LYS A 132 -2.52 -16.13 15.99
CA LYS A 132 -1.33 -15.39 16.43
C LYS A 132 -0.47 -14.97 15.23
N ALA A 133 0.15 -13.79 15.29
CA ALA A 133 1.04 -13.31 14.25
C ALA A 133 2.20 -14.27 13.96
N GLU A 134 2.72 -14.91 15.02
CA GLU A 134 3.79 -15.91 14.92
C GLU A 134 3.39 -17.19 14.16
N ASP A 135 2.09 -17.45 13.99
CA ASP A 135 1.55 -18.59 13.26
C ASP A 135 1.24 -18.26 11.78
N VAL A 136 1.53 -17.04 11.35
CA VAL A 136 1.30 -16.56 9.97
C VAL A 136 2.63 -16.42 9.23
N THR A 137 2.70 -17.00 8.04
CA THR A 137 3.74 -16.67 7.05
C THR A 137 3.27 -15.46 6.26
N VAL A 138 4.09 -14.42 6.21
CA VAL A 138 3.82 -13.19 5.44
C VAL A 138 4.88 -13.06 4.35
N LEU A 139 4.44 -13.10 3.10
CA LEU A 139 5.28 -12.91 1.91
C LEU A 139 4.99 -11.52 1.34
N GLN A 140 5.71 -10.50 1.80
CA GLN A 140 5.53 -9.14 1.33
C GLN A 140 6.05 -9.00 -0.10
N TYR A 141 5.29 -8.40 -0.97
CA TYR A 141 5.66 -8.25 -2.39
C TYR A 141 7.02 -7.56 -2.59
N PRO A 142 7.36 -6.47 -1.87
CA PRO A 142 8.65 -5.82 -2.03
C PRO A 142 9.85 -6.70 -1.69
N ASP A 143 9.70 -7.65 -0.76
CA ASP A 143 10.78 -8.56 -0.36
C ASP A 143 11.08 -9.62 -1.42
N TYR A 144 10.15 -9.82 -2.36
CA TYR A 144 10.23 -10.82 -3.43
C TYR A 144 10.25 -10.18 -4.84
N GLY A 145 10.91 -9.04 -4.96
CA GLY A 145 11.21 -8.42 -6.25
C GLY A 145 10.09 -7.55 -6.84
N VAL A 146 9.00 -7.29 -6.12
CA VAL A 146 7.88 -6.48 -6.60
C VAL A 146 7.94 -5.10 -5.95
N LYS A 147 8.67 -4.19 -6.56
CA LYS A 147 8.93 -2.82 -6.06
C LYS A 147 7.87 -1.80 -6.52
N LEU A 148 6.60 -2.17 -6.47
CA LEU A 148 5.52 -1.24 -6.76
C LEU A 148 5.41 -0.19 -5.65
N TYR A 149 5.10 1.05 -6.03
CA TYR A 149 4.63 2.06 -5.10
C TYR A 149 3.22 1.70 -4.60
N GLY A 150 2.88 2.13 -3.40
CA GLY A 150 1.56 1.96 -2.83
C GLY A 150 0.69 3.21 -2.98
N ASN A 151 0.14 3.69 -1.87
CA ASN A 151 -0.81 4.81 -1.88
C ASN A 151 -0.13 6.17 -1.95
N ALA A 152 -0.73 7.04 -2.75
CA ALA A 152 -0.35 8.42 -2.95
C ALA A 152 -1.50 9.39 -2.63
N ILE A 153 -1.17 10.64 -2.35
CA ILE A 153 -2.14 11.73 -2.40
C ILE A 153 -2.32 12.09 -3.86
N ILE A 154 -3.58 12.12 -4.31
CA ILE A 154 -3.98 12.46 -5.67
C ILE A 154 -4.80 13.76 -5.65
N ALA A 155 -4.72 14.52 -6.73
CA ALA A 155 -5.48 15.76 -6.93
C ALA A 155 -6.16 15.76 -8.28
N SER A 156 -7.33 16.44 -8.37
CA SER A 156 -8.03 16.65 -9.63
C SER A 156 -7.29 17.65 -10.52
N PRO A 157 -7.36 17.52 -11.85
CA PRO A 157 -6.83 18.52 -12.76
C PRO A 157 -7.40 19.93 -12.52
N LYS A 158 -8.68 20.01 -12.13
CA LYS A 158 -9.34 21.26 -11.77
C LYS A 158 -8.63 21.93 -10.57
N MET A 159 -8.41 21.18 -9.49
CA MET A 159 -7.72 21.67 -8.30
C MET A 159 -6.29 22.12 -8.62
N ILE A 160 -5.57 21.35 -9.43
CA ILE A 160 -4.21 21.68 -9.88
C ILE A 160 -4.18 23.01 -10.64
N LYS A 161 -5.16 23.25 -11.50
CA LYS A 161 -5.25 24.46 -12.33
C LYS A 161 -5.74 25.68 -11.53
N GLU A 162 -6.82 25.50 -10.76
CA GLU A 162 -7.51 26.62 -10.12
C GLU A 162 -6.95 26.99 -8.74
N ASN A 163 -6.40 26.02 -8.03
CA ASN A 163 -5.93 26.25 -6.65
C ASN A 163 -4.64 25.50 -6.28
N PRO A 164 -3.55 25.69 -7.06
CA PRO A 164 -2.28 25.03 -6.80
C PRO A 164 -1.68 25.39 -5.42
N ALA A 165 -1.94 26.59 -4.92
CA ALA A 165 -1.47 27.03 -3.61
C ALA A 165 -2.09 26.19 -2.47
N ALA A 166 -3.35 25.82 -2.59
CA ALA A 166 -4.00 24.96 -1.59
C ALA A 166 -3.41 23.54 -1.57
N ILE A 167 -3.05 22.99 -2.74
CA ILE A 167 -2.35 21.70 -2.79
C ILE A 167 -1.01 21.79 -2.06
N LYS A 168 -0.19 22.81 -2.34
CA LYS A 168 1.09 23.03 -1.66
C LYS A 168 0.92 23.15 -0.14
N ALA A 169 -0.06 23.95 0.31
CA ALA A 169 -0.35 24.15 1.73
C ALA A 169 -0.79 22.83 2.39
N PHE A 170 -1.65 22.07 1.73
CA PHE A 170 -2.10 20.76 2.21
C PHE A 170 -0.93 19.77 2.36
N LEU A 171 -0.10 19.63 1.33
CA LEU A 171 1.05 18.72 1.37
C LEU A 171 2.06 19.12 2.46
N LYS A 172 2.27 20.42 2.67
CA LYS A 172 3.12 20.91 3.76
C LYS A 172 2.55 20.54 5.13
N ALA A 173 1.25 20.77 5.34
CA ALA A 173 0.57 20.40 6.59
C ALA A 173 0.56 18.89 6.81
N PHE A 174 0.28 18.10 5.76
CA PHE A 174 0.32 16.65 5.79
C PHE A 174 1.72 16.12 6.17
N THR A 175 2.78 16.68 5.57
CA THR A 175 4.17 16.29 5.86
C THR A 175 4.53 16.57 7.32
N LYS A 176 4.10 17.71 7.88
CA LYS A 176 4.27 18.03 9.30
C LYS A 176 3.56 17.03 10.19
N GLY A 177 2.28 16.73 9.88
CA GLY A 177 1.53 15.72 10.61
C GLY A 177 2.15 14.33 10.52
N MET A 178 2.70 13.96 9.37
CA MET A 178 3.40 12.68 9.20
C MET A 178 4.65 12.58 10.06
N LYS A 179 5.40 13.69 10.21
CA LYS A 179 6.54 13.75 11.13
C LYS A 179 6.11 13.46 12.57
N ASP A 180 5.00 14.06 13.01
CA ASP A 180 4.47 13.84 14.36
C ASP A 180 4.02 12.37 14.54
N VAL A 181 3.32 11.81 13.54
CA VAL A 181 2.86 10.42 13.55
C VAL A 181 4.02 9.42 13.61
N ILE A 182 5.07 9.62 12.83
CA ILE A 182 6.25 8.75 12.83
C ILE A 182 6.98 8.86 14.17
N GLY A 183 7.07 10.08 14.74
CA GLY A 183 7.75 10.32 16.01
C GLY A 183 7.00 9.77 17.22
N LYS A 184 5.65 9.79 17.19
CA LYS A 184 4.79 9.37 18.31
C LYS A 184 3.51 8.70 17.83
N PRO A 185 3.59 7.45 17.34
CA PRO A 185 2.43 6.76 16.77
C PRO A 185 1.26 6.59 17.75
N ALA A 186 1.55 6.36 19.03
CA ALA A 186 0.51 6.21 20.06
C ALA A 186 -0.32 7.49 20.24
N ASP A 187 0.32 8.66 20.24
CA ASP A 187 -0.38 9.97 20.36
C ASP A 187 -1.28 10.21 19.14
N ALA A 188 -0.84 9.77 17.95
CA ALA A 188 -1.63 9.86 16.73
C ALA A 188 -2.94 9.03 16.84
N ILE A 189 -2.89 7.85 17.45
CA ILE A 189 -4.08 6.99 17.62
C ILE A 189 -5.08 7.60 18.61
N GLU A 190 -4.64 8.33 19.61
CA GLU A 190 -5.57 9.08 20.49
C GLU A 190 -6.38 10.12 19.69
N THR A 191 -5.79 10.74 18.67
CA THR A 191 -6.51 11.63 17.75
C THR A 191 -7.56 10.89 16.92
N VAL A 192 -7.25 9.66 16.48
CA VAL A 192 -8.22 8.80 15.77
C VAL A 192 -9.35 8.40 16.71
N LYS A 193 -9.03 7.98 17.95
CA LYS A 193 -10.01 7.62 18.97
C LYS A 193 -10.97 8.75 19.29
N ALA A 194 -10.49 9.98 19.30
CA ALA A 194 -11.34 11.16 19.53
C ALA A 194 -12.43 11.33 18.43
N ARG A 195 -12.20 10.78 17.23
CA ARG A 195 -13.15 10.81 16.10
C ARG A 195 -13.98 9.54 15.99
N ASP A 196 -13.43 8.41 16.39
CA ASP A 196 -14.08 7.09 16.39
C ASP A 196 -13.81 6.40 17.72
N GLY A 197 -14.71 6.59 18.67
CA GLY A 197 -14.61 6.07 20.04
C GLY A 197 -14.67 4.54 20.15
N ILE A 198 -15.00 3.82 19.07
CA ILE A 198 -15.20 2.38 19.07
C ILE A 198 -13.89 1.62 18.82
N ILE A 199 -12.84 2.30 18.37
CA ILE A 199 -11.58 1.64 18.01
C ILE A 199 -10.90 0.94 19.20
N ASN A 200 -10.24 -0.17 18.93
CA ASN A 200 -9.28 -0.78 19.87
C ASN A 200 -7.92 -0.06 19.73
N VAL A 201 -7.62 0.83 20.67
CA VAL A 201 -6.41 1.67 20.64
C VAL A 201 -5.13 0.85 20.53
N ALA A 202 -5.02 -0.25 21.29
CA ALA A 202 -3.81 -1.09 21.25
C ALA A 202 -3.62 -1.75 19.87
N LEU A 203 -4.69 -2.26 19.28
CA LEU A 203 -4.67 -2.87 17.96
C LEU A 203 -4.33 -1.84 16.87
N GLU A 204 -4.97 -0.66 16.92
CA GLU A 204 -4.74 0.38 15.91
C GLU A 204 -3.36 1.03 16.04
N THR A 205 -2.81 1.14 17.24
CA THR A 205 -1.41 1.56 17.44
C THR A 205 -0.44 0.58 16.79
N ARG A 206 -0.66 -0.73 16.95
CA ARG A 206 0.14 -1.76 16.27
C ARG A 206 -0.03 -1.71 14.76
N ARG A 207 -1.25 -1.48 14.27
CA ARG A 207 -1.53 -1.33 12.84
C ARG A 207 -0.76 -0.15 12.24
N LEU A 208 -0.80 0.99 12.91
CA LEU A 208 -0.07 2.18 12.49
C LEU A 208 1.45 1.95 12.51
N GLN A 209 1.98 1.35 13.57
CA GLN A 209 3.41 1.04 13.65
C GLN A 209 3.84 0.11 12.51
N LEU A 210 3.07 -0.93 12.24
CA LEU A 210 3.36 -1.86 11.14
C LEU A 210 3.32 -1.16 9.77
N ALA A 211 2.38 -0.24 9.55
CA ALA A 211 2.33 0.56 8.33
C ALA A 211 3.54 1.51 8.21
N ILE A 212 3.94 2.14 9.33
CA ILE A 212 5.14 2.98 9.37
C ILE A 212 6.37 2.16 8.97
N ASP A 213 6.58 1.02 9.60
CA ASP A 213 7.80 0.22 9.43
C ASP A 213 7.90 -0.41 8.03
N THR A 214 6.77 -0.81 7.44
CA THR A 214 6.78 -1.58 6.18
C THR A 214 6.66 -0.72 4.93
N VAL A 215 5.90 0.38 4.97
CA VAL A 215 5.57 1.13 3.74
C VAL A 215 5.88 2.63 3.79
N ILE A 216 5.92 3.25 4.99
CA ILE A 216 6.17 4.69 5.12
C ILE A 216 7.65 4.96 5.40
N ASN A 217 8.22 4.34 6.42
CA ASN A 217 9.62 4.50 6.86
C ASN A 217 10.46 3.25 6.54
N SER A 218 10.20 2.63 5.39
CA SER A 218 10.95 1.49 4.89
C SER A 218 12.37 1.87 4.48
N ALA A 219 13.26 0.89 4.28
CA ALA A 219 14.60 1.13 3.76
C ALA A 219 14.57 1.82 2.39
N ASP A 220 13.66 1.39 1.51
CA ASP A 220 13.47 2.01 0.19
C ASP A 220 13.01 3.47 0.33
N ALA A 221 12.06 3.75 1.23
CA ALA A 221 11.58 5.11 1.48
C ALA A 221 12.71 6.04 1.97
N ARG A 222 13.57 5.55 2.86
CA ARG A 222 14.71 6.34 3.34
C ARG A 222 15.75 6.60 2.24
N ALA A 223 15.94 5.65 1.33
CA ALA A 223 16.87 5.80 0.20
C ALA A 223 16.33 6.77 -0.87
N GLU A 224 15.03 6.77 -1.11
CA GLU A 224 14.38 7.60 -2.13
C GLU A 224 13.94 8.98 -1.62
N GLY A 225 13.63 9.11 -0.35
CA GLY A 225 13.06 10.30 0.27
C GLY A 225 11.53 10.23 0.38
N PHE A 226 10.99 10.74 1.51
CA PHE A 226 9.54 10.80 1.72
C PHE A 226 8.87 11.66 0.68
N GLY A 227 7.71 11.24 0.22
CA GLY A 227 6.91 11.97 -0.77
C GLY A 227 7.40 11.86 -2.21
N GLN A 228 8.59 11.33 -2.43
CA GLN A 228 9.28 11.30 -3.73
C GLN A 228 8.92 10.06 -4.55
N VAL A 229 9.14 10.20 -5.86
CA VAL A 229 9.07 9.10 -6.84
C VAL A 229 10.32 9.14 -7.70
N LYS A 230 10.93 7.97 -7.93
CA LYS A 230 12.06 7.80 -8.86
C LYS A 230 11.54 7.44 -10.24
N GLY A 231 11.94 8.22 -11.25
CA GLY A 231 11.49 8.07 -12.64
C GLY A 231 11.62 6.66 -13.20
N PRO A 232 12.81 6.01 -13.12
CA PRO A 232 12.98 4.65 -13.62
C PRO A 232 12.06 3.63 -12.94
N ARG A 233 11.87 3.73 -11.62
CA ARG A 233 10.96 2.87 -10.86
C ARG A 233 9.50 3.10 -11.25
N LEU A 234 9.10 4.36 -11.45
CA LEU A 234 7.75 4.72 -11.89
C LEU A 234 7.47 4.16 -13.30
N SER A 235 8.42 4.29 -14.21
CA SER A 235 8.30 3.77 -15.59
C SER A 235 8.20 2.25 -15.62
N LEU A 236 8.98 1.54 -14.79
CA LEU A 236 8.89 0.10 -14.65
C LEU A 236 7.52 -0.32 -14.10
N MET A 237 7.04 0.37 -13.05
CA MET A 237 5.71 0.12 -12.49
C MET A 237 4.60 0.34 -13.53
N ALA A 238 4.67 1.41 -14.33
CA ALA A 238 3.71 1.69 -15.39
C ALA A 238 3.65 0.54 -16.42
N SER A 239 4.81 0.00 -16.81
CA SER A 239 4.89 -1.16 -17.69
C SER A 239 4.28 -2.41 -17.05
N GLN A 240 4.65 -2.72 -15.81
CA GLN A 240 4.15 -3.88 -15.08
C GLN A 240 2.63 -3.82 -14.87
N VAL A 241 2.09 -2.66 -14.52
CA VAL A 241 0.64 -2.45 -14.37
C VAL A 241 -0.07 -2.64 -15.71
N SER A 242 0.47 -2.08 -16.79
CA SER A 242 -0.12 -2.24 -18.13
C SER A 242 -0.25 -3.72 -18.52
N ASP A 243 0.78 -4.51 -18.24
CA ASP A 243 0.81 -5.93 -18.58
C ASP A 243 -0.09 -6.77 -17.65
N ALA A 244 0.03 -6.57 -16.34
CA ALA A 244 -0.66 -7.38 -15.35
C ALA A 244 -2.17 -7.10 -15.28
N PHE A 245 -2.57 -5.84 -15.52
CA PHE A 245 -3.99 -5.43 -15.43
C PHE A 245 -4.69 -5.47 -16.78
N ASN A 246 -3.96 -5.84 -17.83
CA ASN A 246 -4.49 -5.92 -19.19
C ASN A 246 -5.23 -4.63 -19.59
N THR A 247 -4.55 -3.52 -19.45
CA THR A 247 -5.12 -2.18 -19.66
C THR A 247 -5.39 -1.91 -21.15
N LYS A 248 -6.38 -1.07 -21.45
CA LYS A 248 -6.77 -0.73 -22.84
C LYS A 248 -5.64 -0.06 -23.61
N THR A 249 -4.88 0.82 -22.94
CA THR A 249 -3.71 1.49 -23.49
C THR A 249 -2.54 1.33 -22.54
N ARG A 250 -1.31 1.58 -23.01
CA ARG A 250 -0.13 1.61 -22.10
C ARG A 250 -0.25 2.79 -21.14
N VAL A 251 0.12 2.55 -19.88
CA VAL A 251 0.21 3.61 -18.87
C VAL A 251 1.31 4.58 -19.26
N ASN A 252 0.99 5.87 -19.32
CA ASN A 252 1.99 6.94 -19.42
C ASN A 252 2.41 7.37 -18.01
N ALA A 253 3.63 7.01 -17.62
CA ALA A 253 4.16 7.31 -16.28
C ALA A 253 4.19 8.82 -15.99
N ASP A 254 4.53 9.65 -16.98
CA ASP A 254 4.63 11.11 -16.83
C ASP A 254 3.26 11.78 -16.62
N ALA A 255 2.18 11.13 -17.06
CA ALA A 255 0.83 11.67 -16.91
C ALA A 255 0.22 11.38 -15.52
N VAL A 256 0.74 10.43 -14.78
CA VAL A 256 0.16 10.03 -13.48
C VAL A 256 0.83 10.69 -12.27
N TRP A 257 1.96 11.37 -12.46
CA TRP A 257 2.76 11.94 -11.38
C TRP A 257 3.11 13.42 -11.63
N ASN A 258 2.95 14.25 -10.60
CA ASN A 258 3.41 15.62 -10.58
C ASN A 258 3.97 16.02 -9.21
N GLY A 259 5.28 15.96 -9.07
CA GLY A 259 6.00 16.32 -7.85
C GLY A 259 6.24 17.82 -7.62
N SER A 260 5.75 18.70 -8.50
CA SER A 260 6.01 20.15 -8.41
C SER A 260 5.37 20.84 -7.20
N PHE A 261 4.42 20.17 -6.54
CA PHE A 261 3.72 20.66 -5.34
C PHE A 261 4.38 20.23 -4.03
N LEU A 262 5.40 19.39 -4.10
CA LEU A 262 6.05 18.85 -2.89
C LEU A 262 6.69 19.97 -2.07
N PRO A 263 6.67 19.84 -0.72
CA PRO A 263 7.47 20.67 0.17
C PRO A 263 8.97 20.60 -0.17
N SER A 264 9.75 21.49 0.43
CA SER A 264 11.22 21.48 0.27
C SER A 264 11.83 20.17 0.78
N ALA A 265 13.03 19.84 0.30
CA ALA A 265 13.76 18.65 0.75
C ALA A 265 13.96 18.64 2.28
N ALA A 266 14.19 19.81 2.90
CA ALA A 266 14.32 19.94 4.35
C ALA A 266 13.01 19.62 5.08
N GLU A 267 11.86 20.06 4.56
CA GLU A 267 10.54 19.77 5.13
C GLU A 267 10.16 18.29 4.96
N LEU A 268 10.55 17.67 3.83
CA LEU A 268 10.32 16.26 3.54
C LEU A 268 11.23 15.30 4.32
N ASN A 269 12.22 15.81 5.04
CA ASN A 269 13.11 15.00 5.87
C ASN A 269 12.42 14.59 7.19
N VAL A 270 11.45 13.69 7.08
CA VAL A 270 10.61 13.20 8.20
C VAL A 270 10.91 11.75 8.58
N LEU A 271 11.65 11.02 7.75
CA LEU A 271 11.98 9.62 8.00
C LEU A 271 13.18 9.50 8.93
N THR A 272 13.07 8.59 9.89
CA THR A 272 14.13 8.31 10.87
C THR A 272 14.73 6.93 10.63
N ALA A 273 16.03 6.77 10.93
CA ALA A 273 16.61 5.42 10.95
C ALA A 273 15.90 4.56 12.00
N PRO A 274 15.69 3.25 11.76
CA PRO A 274 15.15 2.36 12.77
C PRO A 274 16.04 2.37 13.99
N VAL A 275 15.44 2.46 15.19
CA VAL A 275 16.16 2.22 16.43
C VAL A 275 16.53 0.74 16.45
N THR A 276 17.79 0.42 16.26
CA THR A 276 18.26 -0.96 16.39
C THR A 276 18.03 -1.39 17.83
N PRO A 277 17.22 -2.45 18.08
CA PRO A 277 17.07 -2.95 19.44
C PRO A 277 18.47 -3.30 20.00
N PRO A 278 18.77 -3.01 21.27
CA PRO A 278 20.03 -3.41 21.85
C PRO A 278 20.18 -4.93 21.71
N ALA A 279 21.35 -5.36 21.25
CA ALA A 279 21.66 -6.78 21.10
C ALA A 279 21.31 -7.50 22.42
N PRO A 280 20.69 -8.68 22.36
CA PRO A 280 20.35 -9.44 23.56
C PRO A 280 21.65 -9.65 24.35
N LYS A 281 21.66 -9.21 25.61
CA LYS A 281 22.80 -9.43 26.51
C LYS A 281 23.09 -10.93 26.55
N ALA A 282 24.28 -11.32 26.12
CA ALA A 282 24.73 -12.68 26.25
C ALA A 282 24.54 -13.10 27.72
N LYS A 283 23.74 -14.13 27.94
CA LYS A 283 23.66 -14.74 29.27
C LYS A 283 25.05 -15.32 29.59
N LYS A 284 25.66 -14.78 30.64
CA LYS A 284 26.83 -15.36 31.26
C LYS A 284 26.45 -16.63 32.00
#